data_3dfcbeadc709cb51cc06a0c3d79de09b
#
_entry.id   3dfcbeadc709cb51cc06a0c3d79de09b
#
_cell.length_a   1.000
_cell.length_b   1.000
_cell.length_c   1.000
_cell.angle_alpha   90.00
_cell.angle_beta   90.00
_cell.angle_gamma   90.00
#
_symmetry.space_group_name_H-M   'P 1'
#
loop_
_entity.id
_entity.type
_entity.pdbx_description
1 polymer ?
#
loop_
_entity_poly.entity_id
_entity_poly.type
_entity_poly.pdbx_seq_one_letter_code
_entity_poly.pdbx_strand_id
1 'polypeptide(L)'
;MDLTLRKVYDFAMTTPLDDIRFILDTARLNKTAAERSFEGEYGHGLGKILRGTYEHRIMGDSVFSHILSYTSGACDARMAGAMIPVMSNSGSGNQGISATLPVLVYAEENGKSEEELIRALMLSHLTVIYIKQSLGRLSALCGCVVAATGSSCGITWLMGGTYEQVAYAVQNTVSYTHLRAHETDSYLV
;
A
#
# COMPACT_ATOMS: atom_id res chain seq x y z
N MET A 1 10.82 23.75 -3.65
CA MET A 1 10.19 23.70 -2.29
C MET A 1 10.22 22.24 -1.88
N ASP A 2 10.99 21.90 -0.85
CA ASP A 2 11.16 20.49 -0.46
C ASP A 2 9.90 19.95 0.22
N LEU A 3 9.42 18.82 -0.27
CA LEU A 3 8.33 18.07 0.37
C LEU A 3 8.89 17.42 1.64
N THR A 4 8.15 17.52 2.74
CA THR A 4 8.49 16.87 4.02
C THR A 4 7.33 16.01 4.47
N LEU A 5 7.58 15.00 5.31
CA LEU A 5 6.52 14.16 5.86
C LEU A 5 5.45 14.98 6.60
N ARG A 6 5.86 16.04 7.30
CA ARG A 6 4.92 16.94 7.97
C ARG A 6 3.98 17.64 6.98
N LYS A 7 4.50 18.17 5.88
CA LYS A 7 3.67 18.79 4.84
C LYS A 7 2.72 17.79 4.19
N VAL A 8 3.16 16.55 3.98
CA VAL A 8 2.32 15.47 3.46
C VAL A 8 1.17 15.18 4.41
N TYR A 9 1.48 15.04 5.69
CA TYR A 9 0.48 14.78 6.72
C TYR A 9 -0.53 15.94 6.83
N ASP A 10 -0.05 17.16 6.99
CA ASP A 10 -0.90 18.32 7.12
C ASP A 10 -1.81 18.49 5.89
N PHE A 11 -1.27 18.31 4.68
CA PHE A 11 -2.06 18.35 3.45
C PHE A 11 -3.17 17.29 3.45
N ALA A 12 -2.86 16.04 3.76
CA ALA A 12 -3.84 14.96 3.79
C ALA A 12 -4.96 15.20 4.81
N MET A 13 -4.63 15.85 5.95
CA MET A 13 -5.58 16.07 7.05
C MET A 13 -6.41 17.36 6.90
N THR A 14 -5.89 18.39 6.26
CA THR A 14 -6.53 19.71 6.24
C THR A 14 -7.13 20.12 4.90
N THR A 15 -6.75 19.47 3.80
CA THR A 15 -7.28 19.79 2.48
C THR A 15 -8.80 19.51 2.42
N PRO A 16 -9.59 20.38 1.79
CA PRO A 16 -11.01 20.12 1.56
C PRO A 16 -11.23 18.80 0.84
N LEU A 17 -12.21 18.01 1.26
CA LEU A 17 -12.44 16.67 0.72
C LEU A 17 -12.70 16.67 -0.80
N ASP A 18 -13.40 17.66 -1.31
CA ASP A 18 -13.72 17.75 -2.73
C ASP A 18 -12.46 17.86 -3.60
N ASP A 19 -11.40 18.50 -3.08
CA ASP A 19 -10.13 18.66 -3.79
C ASP A 19 -9.31 17.35 -3.85
N ILE A 20 -9.53 16.42 -2.93
CA ILE A 20 -8.79 15.17 -2.80
C ILE A 20 -9.64 13.91 -3.01
N ARG A 21 -10.93 14.06 -3.26
CA ARG A 21 -11.86 12.93 -3.47
C ARG A 21 -11.46 12.04 -4.65
N PHE A 22 -10.76 12.58 -5.65
CA PHE A 22 -10.27 11.81 -6.80
C PHE A 22 -9.39 10.61 -6.41
N ILE A 23 -8.82 10.62 -5.19
CA ILE A 23 -8.00 9.50 -4.70
C ILE A 23 -8.80 8.20 -4.59
N LEU A 24 -10.13 8.27 -4.49
CA LEU A 24 -11.01 7.09 -4.50
C LEU A 24 -10.95 6.29 -5.80
N ASP A 25 -10.53 6.92 -6.91
CA ASP A 25 -10.28 6.18 -8.15
C ASP A 25 -9.17 5.14 -8.00
N THR A 26 -8.19 5.40 -7.13
CA THR A 26 -7.14 4.41 -6.81
C THR A 26 -7.75 3.18 -6.16
N ALA A 27 -8.65 3.38 -5.21
CA ALA A 27 -9.37 2.30 -4.53
C ALA A 27 -10.23 1.51 -5.52
N ARG A 28 -11.06 2.19 -6.30
CA ARG A 28 -11.95 1.57 -7.28
C ARG A 28 -11.20 0.71 -8.30
N LEU A 29 -10.18 1.25 -8.95
CA LEU A 29 -9.43 0.55 -10.00
C LEU A 29 -8.64 -0.63 -9.43
N ASN A 30 -7.91 -0.41 -8.34
CA ASN A 30 -7.05 -1.45 -7.77
C ASN A 30 -7.87 -2.56 -7.10
N LYS A 31 -9.01 -2.24 -6.48
CA LYS A 31 -9.94 -3.25 -5.95
C LYS A 31 -10.53 -4.11 -7.06
N THR A 32 -10.97 -3.49 -8.15
CA THR A 32 -11.47 -4.22 -9.32
C THR A 32 -10.42 -5.20 -9.86
N ALA A 33 -9.14 -4.80 -9.90
CA ALA A 33 -8.07 -5.69 -10.33
C ALA A 33 -7.89 -6.90 -9.39
N ALA A 34 -7.99 -6.68 -8.08
CA ALA A 34 -7.95 -7.76 -7.09
C ALA A 34 -9.14 -8.72 -7.26
N GLU A 35 -10.35 -8.20 -7.33
CA GLU A 35 -11.57 -9.00 -7.50
C GLU A 35 -11.54 -9.84 -8.77
N ARG A 36 -11.12 -9.26 -9.88
CA ARG A 36 -10.95 -9.98 -11.14
C ARG A 36 -9.88 -11.08 -11.04
N SER A 37 -8.85 -10.88 -10.24
CA SER A 37 -7.84 -11.91 -10.02
C SER A 37 -8.41 -13.17 -9.36
N PHE A 38 -9.46 -13.02 -8.56
CA PHE A 38 -10.13 -14.15 -7.91
C PHE A 38 -11.02 -14.96 -8.86
N GLU A 39 -11.48 -14.35 -9.94
CA GLU A 39 -12.32 -15.00 -10.96
C GLU A 39 -11.50 -15.68 -12.04
N GLY A 40 -10.34 -15.13 -12.40
CA GLY A 40 -9.47 -15.57 -13.50
C GLY A 40 -8.30 -16.43 -13.05
N GLU A 41 -7.52 -16.92 -14.03
CA GLU A 41 -6.25 -17.63 -13.79
C GLU A 41 -5.10 -16.68 -14.12
N TYR A 42 -4.48 -16.09 -13.10
CA TYR A 42 -3.41 -15.11 -13.26
C TYR A 42 -2.20 -15.44 -12.39
N GLY A 43 -1.02 -15.40 -13.02
CA GLY A 43 0.25 -15.54 -12.33
C GLY A 43 0.34 -16.82 -11.48
N HIS A 44 0.73 -16.66 -10.23
CA HIS A 44 0.81 -17.78 -9.28
C HIS A 44 -0.51 -18.02 -8.51
N GLY A 45 -1.51 -17.18 -8.71
CA GLY A 45 -2.80 -17.28 -8.03
C GLY A 45 -2.73 -17.06 -6.52
N LEU A 46 -1.71 -16.32 -6.05
CA LEU A 46 -1.43 -16.16 -4.61
C LEU A 46 -2.63 -15.56 -3.87
N GLY A 47 -3.33 -14.60 -4.47
CA GLY A 47 -4.54 -14.02 -3.88
C GLY A 47 -5.63 -15.05 -3.62
N LYS A 48 -5.83 -16.00 -4.55
CA LYS A 48 -6.79 -17.11 -4.39
C LYS A 48 -6.31 -18.12 -3.33
N ILE A 49 -5.02 -18.49 -3.38
CA ILE A 49 -4.42 -19.42 -2.42
C ILE A 49 -4.65 -18.91 -1.00
N LEU A 50 -4.36 -17.64 -0.73
CA LEU A 50 -4.55 -17.03 0.60
C LEU A 50 -6.01 -17.02 1.08
N ARG A 51 -6.98 -17.24 0.19
CA ARG A 51 -8.41 -17.41 0.51
C ARG A 51 -8.83 -18.87 0.64
N GLY A 52 -7.92 -19.81 0.46
CA GLY A 52 -8.18 -21.23 0.53
C GLY A 52 -8.43 -21.71 1.97
N THR A 53 -9.08 -22.87 2.10
CA THR A 53 -9.44 -23.45 3.41
C THR A 53 -8.21 -23.82 4.25
N TYR A 54 -7.11 -24.21 3.59
CA TYR A 54 -5.88 -24.61 4.29
C TYR A 54 -5.17 -23.38 4.86
N GLU A 55 -5.03 -22.34 4.06
CA GLU A 55 -4.39 -21.08 4.43
C GLU A 55 -5.18 -20.37 5.54
N HIS A 56 -6.52 -20.42 5.50
CA HIS A 56 -7.37 -19.92 6.57
C HIS A 56 -7.15 -20.64 7.90
N ARG A 57 -6.74 -21.92 7.89
CA ARG A 57 -6.37 -22.63 9.13
C ARG A 57 -5.08 -22.12 9.73
N ILE A 58 -4.15 -21.64 8.90
CA ILE A 58 -2.84 -21.15 9.34
C ILE A 58 -2.89 -19.66 9.70
N MET A 59 -3.49 -18.84 8.84
CA MET A 59 -3.46 -17.38 8.95
C MET A 59 -4.73 -16.80 9.59
N GLY A 60 -5.79 -17.59 9.70
CA GLY A 60 -7.10 -17.14 10.13
C GLY A 60 -7.82 -16.29 9.07
N ASP A 61 -9.11 -16.07 9.29
CA ASP A 61 -9.92 -15.10 8.57
C ASP A 61 -9.76 -13.74 9.25
N SER A 62 -8.80 -12.97 8.80
CA SER A 62 -8.36 -11.74 9.46
C SER A 62 -8.13 -10.62 8.45
N VAL A 63 -8.19 -9.38 8.93
CA VAL A 63 -7.84 -8.20 8.13
C VAL A 63 -6.48 -8.36 7.45
N PHE A 64 -5.53 -8.97 8.14
CA PHE A 64 -4.18 -9.21 7.61
C PHE A 64 -4.19 -10.17 6.42
N SER A 65 -4.90 -11.31 6.52
CA SER A 65 -5.00 -12.26 5.41
C SER A 65 -5.74 -11.67 4.21
N HIS A 66 -6.75 -10.84 4.44
CA HIS A 66 -7.46 -10.13 3.38
C HIS A 66 -6.60 -9.08 2.70
N ILE A 67 -5.84 -8.28 3.45
CA ILE A 67 -4.87 -7.34 2.88
C ILE A 67 -3.88 -8.06 1.95
N LEU A 68 -3.31 -9.19 2.41
CA LEU A 68 -2.38 -9.97 1.60
C LEU A 68 -3.06 -10.53 0.34
N SER A 69 -4.25 -11.10 0.49
CA SER A 69 -5.00 -11.70 -0.64
C SER A 69 -5.35 -10.67 -1.72
N TYR A 70 -5.93 -9.53 -1.35
CA TYR A 70 -6.29 -8.47 -2.30
C TYR A 70 -5.07 -7.89 -2.98
N THR A 71 -4.03 -7.57 -2.21
CA THR A 71 -2.82 -6.92 -2.74
C THR A 71 -2.05 -7.86 -3.68
N SER A 72 -1.83 -9.12 -3.28
CA SER A 72 -1.14 -10.09 -4.12
C SER A 72 -1.95 -10.47 -5.36
N GLY A 73 -3.27 -10.62 -5.23
CA GLY A 73 -4.14 -10.92 -6.36
C GLY A 73 -4.12 -9.83 -7.44
N ALA A 74 -4.22 -8.57 -7.05
CA ALA A 74 -4.12 -7.45 -8.00
C ALA A 74 -2.73 -7.39 -8.68
N CYS A 75 -1.66 -7.66 -7.93
CA CYS A 75 -0.31 -7.74 -8.49
C CYS A 75 -0.17 -8.91 -9.45
N ASP A 76 -0.69 -10.10 -9.10
CA ASP A 76 -0.68 -11.28 -9.98
C ASP A 76 -1.40 -11.00 -11.31
N ALA A 77 -2.61 -10.46 -11.25
CA ALA A 77 -3.37 -10.11 -12.45
C ALA A 77 -2.61 -9.12 -13.34
N ARG A 78 -2.05 -8.06 -12.73
CA ARG A 78 -1.27 -7.08 -13.49
C ARG A 78 -0.01 -7.70 -14.12
N MET A 79 0.76 -8.47 -13.36
CA MET A 79 2.01 -9.07 -13.83
C MET A 79 1.78 -10.16 -14.88
N ALA A 80 0.64 -10.82 -14.85
CA ALA A 80 0.22 -11.77 -15.88
C ALA A 80 -0.30 -11.10 -17.16
N GLY A 81 -0.33 -9.76 -17.22
CA GLY A 81 -0.79 -9.03 -18.40
C GLY A 81 -2.31 -8.98 -18.55
N ALA A 82 -3.06 -9.12 -17.47
CA ALA A 82 -4.51 -8.97 -17.51
C ALA A 82 -4.90 -7.60 -18.07
N MET A 83 -5.90 -7.59 -18.96
CA MET A 83 -6.44 -6.36 -19.56
C MET A 83 -7.36 -5.61 -18.58
N ILE A 84 -6.79 -5.26 -17.42
CA ILE A 84 -7.48 -4.60 -16.32
C ILE A 84 -6.69 -3.34 -15.94
N PRO A 85 -7.32 -2.16 -15.92
CA PRO A 85 -6.64 -0.95 -15.52
C PRO A 85 -6.32 -0.96 -14.02
N VAL A 86 -5.13 -0.50 -13.68
CA VAL A 86 -4.71 -0.25 -12.30
C VAL A 86 -4.22 1.17 -12.15
N MET A 87 -4.47 1.78 -11.00
CA MET A 87 -3.89 3.08 -10.68
C MET A 87 -2.45 2.90 -10.21
N SER A 88 -1.53 3.56 -10.90
CA SER A 88 -0.11 3.54 -10.54
C SER A 88 0.24 4.64 -9.52
N ASN A 89 1.37 4.45 -8.84
CA ASN A 89 2.04 5.52 -8.10
C ASN A 89 3.51 5.58 -8.53
N SER A 90 4.03 6.78 -8.74
CA SER A 90 5.43 7.03 -9.14
C SER A 90 5.90 6.16 -10.33
N GLY A 91 5.01 5.94 -11.30
CA GLY A 91 5.30 5.19 -12.53
C GLY A 91 5.23 3.66 -12.38
N SER A 92 4.82 3.12 -11.23
CA SER A 92 4.67 1.68 -11.01
C SER A 92 3.25 1.31 -10.59
N GLY A 93 2.62 0.38 -11.35
CA GLY A 93 1.31 -0.16 -11.01
C GLY A 93 1.32 -0.94 -9.70
N ASN A 94 2.33 -1.77 -9.45
CA ASN A 94 2.45 -2.52 -8.19
C ASN A 94 2.64 -1.59 -6.99
N GLN A 95 3.34 -0.46 -7.14
CA GLN A 95 3.41 0.55 -6.08
C GLN A 95 2.04 1.18 -5.81
N GLY A 96 1.28 1.50 -6.85
CA GLY A 96 -0.09 2.00 -6.70
C GLY A 96 -1.01 1.00 -6.00
N ILE A 97 -0.96 -0.27 -6.39
CA ILE A 97 -1.71 -1.37 -5.76
C ILE A 97 -1.34 -1.48 -4.27
N SER A 98 -0.05 -1.56 -3.96
CA SER A 98 0.44 -1.75 -2.58
C SER A 98 0.27 -0.51 -1.69
N ALA A 99 0.20 0.68 -2.26
CA ALA A 99 -0.13 1.89 -1.51
C ALA A 99 -1.64 2.04 -1.25
N THR A 100 -2.48 1.38 -2.06
CA THR A 100 -3.94 1.51 -2.00
C THR A 100 -4.60 0.39 -1.21
N LEU A 101 -4.39 -0.86 -1.63
CA LEU A 101 -5.22 -1.98 -1.17
C LEU A 101 -5.10 -2.28 0.32
N PRO A 102 -3.91 -2.23 0.95
CA PRO A 102 -3.84 -2.43 2.40
C PRO A 102 -4.66 -1.41 3.20
N VAL A 103 -4.65 -0.15 2.75
CA VAL A 103 -5.42 0.94 3.39
C VAL A 103 -6.91 0.75 3.18
N LEU A 104 -7.33 0.43 1.95
CA LEU A 104 -8.73 0.21 1.59
C LEU A 104 -9.33 -0.96 2.36
N VAL A 105 -8.68 -2.13 2.31
CA VAL A 105 -9.17 -3.34 3.00
C VAL A 105 -9.26 -3.09 4.51
N TYR A 106 -8.25 -2.46 5.10
CA TYR A 106 -8.29 -2.12 6.52
C TYR A 106 -9.46 -1.18 6.84
N ALA A 107 -9.69 -0.16 6.03
CA ALA A 107 -10.77 0.80 6.25
C ALA A 107 -12.15 0.15 6.13
N GLU A 108 -12.38 -0.67 5.09
CA GLU A 108 -13.65 -1.36 4.88
C GLU A 108 -13.97 -2.32 6.02
N GLU A 109 -13.03 -3.14 6.44
CA GLU A 109 -13.24 -4.13 7.50
C GLU A 109 -13.40 -3.52 8.91
N ASN A 110 -12.87 -2.33 9.11
CA ASN A 110 -13.04 -1.61 10.38
C ASN A 110 -14.14 -0.54 10.33
N GLY A 111 -15.00 -0.54 9.30
CA GLY A 111 -16.14 0.35 9.19
C GLY A 111 -15.78 1.84 9.17
N LYS A 112 -14.64 2.19 8.59
CA LYS A 112 -14.18 3.57 8.48
C LYS A 112 -15.03 4.36 7.49
N SER A 113 -15.22 5.64 7.77
CA SER A 113 -15.97 6.54 6.90
C SER A 113 -15.24 6.79 5.57
N GLU A 114 -15.99 7.25 4.56
CA GLU A 114 -15.39 7.67 3.28
C GLU A 114 -14.35 8.78 3.46
N GLU A 115 -14.60 9.74 4.35
CA GLU A 115 -13.64 10.79 4.68
C GLU A 115 -12.33 10.21 5.24
N GLU A 116 -12.42 9.30 6.22
CA GLU A 116 -11.25 8.65 6.79
C GLU A 116 -10.47 7.88 5.70
N LEU A 117 -11.16 7.17 4.81
CA LEU A 117 -10.54 6.46 3.70
C LEU A 117 -9.82 7.42 2.74
N ILE A 118 -10.46 8.52 2.33
CA ILE A 118 -9.86 9.53 1.44
C ILE A 118 -8.56 10.07 2.05
N ARG A 119 -8.60 10.49 3.32
CA ARG A 119 -7.43 11.06 4.01
C ARG A 119 -6.31 10.04 4.17
N ALA A 120 -6.63 8.81 4.54
CA ALA A 120 -5.66 7.73 4.68
C ALA A 120 -5.00 7.34 3.35
N LEU A 121 -5.77 7.27 2.27
CA LEU A 121 -5.25 7.01 0.92
C LEU A 121 -4.36 8.17 0.45
N MET A 122 -4.78 9.40 0.69
CA MET A 122 -3.98 10.57 0.34
C MET A 122 -2.64 10.57 1.10
N LEU A 123 -2.67 10.31 2.41
CA LEU A 123 -1.47 10.18 3.24
C LEU A 123 -0.55 9.07 2.70
N SER A 124 -1.10 7.89 2.39
CA SER A 124 -0.34 6.76 1.84
C SER A 124 0.36 7.14 0.53
N HIS A 125 -0.41 7.61 -0.44
CA HIS A 125 0.11 7.91 -1.78
C HIS A 125 1.13 9.06 -1.79
N LEU A 126 0.90 10.12 -1.02
CA LEU A 126 1.85 11.23 -0.92
C LEU A 126 3.12 10.85 -0.15
N THR A 127 3.03 9.94 0.83
CA THR A 127 4.22 9.40 1.50
C THR A 127 5.10 8.62 0.52
N VAL A 128 4.52 7.82 -0.36
CA VAL A 128 5.26 7.15 -1.45
C VAL A 128 5.99 8.15 -2.33
N ILE A 129 5.31 9.22 -2.76
CA ILE A 129 5.89 10.27 -3.59
C ILE A 129 7.02 10.98 -2.84
N TYR A 130 6.82 11.31 -1.57
CA TYR A 130 7.83 11.94 -0.70
C TYR A 130 9.11 11.10 -0.62
N ILE A 131 8.99 9.81 -0.36
CA ILE A 131 10.13 8.91 -0.29
C ILE A 131 10.83 8.82 -1.66
N LYS A 132 10.06 8.70 -2.74
CA LYS A 132 10.61 8.63 -4.10
C LYS A 132 11.37 9.89 -4.51
N GLN A 133 10.96 11.07 -4.08
CA GLN A 133 11.71 12.30 -4.33
C GLN A 133 13.11 12.26 -3.71
N SER A 134 13.24 11.68 -2.52
CA SER A 134 14.53 11.55 -1.81
C SER A 134 15.43 10.48 -2.43
N LEU A 135 14.85 9.43 -3.00
CA LEU A 135 15.59 8.29 -3.56
C LEU A 135 15.96 8.47 -5.04
N GLY A 136 15.34 9.42 -5.75
CA GLY A 136 15.50 9.60 -7.19
C GLY A 136 14.69 8.60 -8.04
N ARG A 137 14.64 8.85 -9.36
CA ARG A 137 13.82 8.07 -10.31
C ARG A 137 14.28 6.61 -10.45
N LEU A 138 15.56 6.36 -10.34
CA LEU A 138 16.20 5.04 -10.50
C LEU A 138 16.79 4.60 -9.15
N SER A 139 15.96 4.52 -8.13
CA SER A 139 16.41 4.06 -6.82
C SER A 139 16.55 2.54 -6.79
N ALA A 140 17.61 2.04 -6.17
CA ALA A 140 17.81 0.63 -5.89
C ALA A 140 16.82 0.10 -4.82
N LEU A 141 16.13 1.00 -4.10
CA LEU A 141 15.15 0.61 -3.10
C LEU A 141 13.91 0.00 -3.75
N CYS A 142 13.53 -1.17 -3.27
CA CYS A 142 12.39 -1.91 -3.78
C CYS A 142 11.09 -1.09 -3.68
N GLY A 143 10.36 -0.99 -4.79
CA GLY A 143 9.08 -0.30 -4.84
C GLY A 143 8.05 -0.82 -3.84
N CYS A 144 8.13 -2.12 -3.49
CA CYS A 144 7.25 -2.71 -2.48
C CYS A 144 7.50 -2.12 -1.09
N VAL A 145 8.75 -1.89 -0.70
CA VAL A 145 9.10 -1.27 0.61
C VAL A 145 8.57 0.16 0.68
N VAL A 146 8.77 0.94 -0.39
CA VAL A 146 8.27 2.33 -0.46
C VAL A 146 6.75 2.37 -0.35
N ALA A 147 6.06 1.49 -1.08
CA ALA A 147 4.60 1.42 -1.04
C ALA A 147 4.07 0.92 0.31
N ALA A 148 4.73 -0.09 0.90
CA ALA A 148 4.40 -0.58 2.23
C ALA A 148 4.57 0.50 3.30
N THR A 149 5.60 1.36 3.18
CA THR A 149 5.76 2.52 4.07
C THR A 149 4.57 3.47 3.95
N GLY A 150 4.12 3.77 2.73
CA GLY A 150 2.95 4.60 2.51
C GLY A 150 1.68 4.01 3.13
N SER A 151 1.38 2.75 2.84
CA SER A 151 0.20 2.08 3.39
C SER A 151 0.26 1.92 4.91
N SER A 152 1.44 1.69 5.49
CA SER A 152 1.62 1.67 6.94
C SER A 152 1.27 3.02 7.58
N CYS A 153 1.63 4.14 6.95
CA CYS A 153 1.23 5.48 7.41
C CYS A 153 -0.29 5.66 7.40
N GLY A 154 -0.95 5.27 6.30
CA GLY A 154 -2.41 5.34 6.18
C GLY A 154 -3.13 4.49 7.23
N ILE A 155 -2.69 3.25 7.42
CA ILE A 155 -3.26 2.33 8.43
C ILE A 155 -3.01 2.85 9.85
N THR A 156 -1.78 3.32 10.16
CA THR A 156 -1.46 3.88 11.48
C THR A 156 -2.41 5.03 11.82
N TRP A 157 -2.67 5.92 10.86
CA TRP A 157 -3.62 7.01 11.07
C TRP A 157 -5.06 6.50 11.25
N LEU A 158 -5.51 5.54 10.45
CA LEU A 158 -6.85 4.91 10.60
C LEU A 158 -7.04 4.21 11.96
N MET A 159 -5.96 3.75 12.57
CA MET A 159 -5.96 3.21 13.95
C MET A 159 -6.07 4.30 15.03
N GLY A 160 -6.15 5.57 14.65
CA GLY A 160 -6.17 6.71 15.56
C GLY A 160 -4.78 7.23 15.92
N GLY A 161 -3.77 6.87 15.14
CA GLY A 161 -2.39 7.29 15.37
C GLY A 161 -2.16 8.77 15.14
N THR A 162 -1.27 9.35 15.96
CA THR A 162 -0.80 10.73 15.83
C THR A 162 0.23 10.88 14.71
N TYR A 163 0.59 12.14 14.40
CA TYR A 163 1.70 12.40 13.45
C TYR A 163 3.00 11.72 13.86
N GLU A 164 3.34 11.73 15.15
CA GLU A 164 4.55 11.10 15.67
C GLU A 164 4.54 9.58 15.42
N GLN A 165 3.39 8.94 15.60
CA GLN A 165 3.24 7.50 15.33
C GLN A 165 3.33 7.20 13.83
N VAL A 166 2.79 8.06 12.97
CA VAL A 166 2.98 7.97 11.51
C VAL A 166 4.46 8.14 11.14
N ALA A 167 5.17 9.06 11.77
CA ALA A 167 6.62 9.22 11.56
C ALA A 167 7.41 7.98 12.01
N TYR A 168 7.03 7.35 13.12
CA TYR A 168 7.63 6.08 13.56
C TYR A 168 7.34 4.93 12.58
N ALA A 169 6.16 4.88 11.96
CA ALA A 169 5.87 3.89 10.94
C ALA A 169 6.85 3.99 9.75
N VAL A 170 7.18 5.21 9.32
CA VAL A 170 8.20 5.44 8.29
C VAL A 170 9.57 4.95 8.76
N GLN A 171 9.99 5.32 9.97
CA GLN A 171 11.30 4.94 10.52
C GLN A 171 11.45 3.42 10.65
N ASN A 172 10.42 2.74 11.14
CA ASN A 172 10.42 1.29 11.31
C ASN A 172 10.57 0.57 9.97
N THR A 173 9.90 1.03 8.92
CA THR A 173 10.00 0.43 7.59
C THR A 173 11.40 0.65 6.99
N VAL A 174 11.98 1.83 7.18
CA VAL A 174 13.35 2.14 6.71
C VAL A 174 14.40 1.34 7.48
N SER A 175 14.23 1.18 8.79
CA SER A 175 15.14 0.38 9.64
C SER A 175 15.14 -1.09 9.21
N TYR A 176 13.99 -1.67 8.87
CA TYR A 176 13.91 -3.02 8.32
C TYR A 176 14.69 -3.17 7.01
N THR A 177 14.62 -2.17 6.13
CA THR A 177 15.38 -2.15 4.88
C THR A 177 16.88 -2.11 5.13
N HIS A 178 17.31 -1.38 6.15
CA HIS A 178 18.72 -1.27 6.55
C HIS A 178 19.25 -2.58 7.13
N LEU A 179 18.48 -3.24 7.99
CA LEU A 179 18.81 -4.56 8.52
C LEU A 179 18.99 -5.60 7.42
N ARG A 180 18.11 -5.59 6.42
CA ARG A 180 18.18 -6.52 5.29
C ARG A 180 19.39 -6.26 4.38
N ALA A 181 19.83 -5.02 4.23
CA ALA A 181 21.05 -4.69 3.50
C ALA A 181 22.29 -5.24 4.24
N HIS A 182 22.32 -5.16 5.57
CA HIS A 182 23.39 -5.74 6.39
C HIS A 182 23.41 -7.27 6.35
N GLU A 183 22.25 -7.92 6.32
CA GLU A 183 22.18 -9.39 6.20
C GLU A 183 22.71 -9.88 4.84
N THR A 184 22.50 -9.13 3.75
CA THR A 184 23.04 -9.48 2.44
C THR A 184 24.54 -9.32 2.35
N ASP A 185 25.12 -8.37 3.03
CA ASP A 185 26.58 -8.17 3.06
C ASP A 185 27.29 -9.29 3.84
N SER A 186 26.64 -9.89 4.84
CA SER A 186 27.22 -11.01 5.62
C SER A 186 27.24 -12.34 4.87
N TYR A 187 26.52 -12.49 3.77
CA TYR A 187 26.52 -13.68 2.93
C TYR A 187 27.43 -13.57 1.69
N LEU A 188 28.06 -12.41 1.48
CA LEU A 188 28.96 -12.15 0.35
C LEU A 188 30.45 -12.11 0.75
N VAL A 189 30.80 -12.51 1.96
CA VAL A 189 32.19 -12.62 2.44
C VAL A 189 32.56 -14.07 2.64
#